data_9c090edf4dc06c6fe36506f63888812b
#
_entry.id   9c090edf4dc06c6fe36506f63888812b
#
_cell.length_a   1.000
_cell.length_b   1.000
_cell.length_c   1.000
_cell.angle_alpha   90.00
_cell.angle_beta   90.00
_cell.angle_gamma   90.00
#
_symmetry.space_group_name_H-M   'P 1'
#
loop_
_entity.id
_entity.type
_entity.pdbx_description
1 polymer ?
#
loop_
_entity_poly.entity_id
_entity_poly.type
_entity_poly.pdbx_seq_one_letter_code
_entity_poly.pdbx_strand_id
1 'polypeptide(L)'
;SWGNQVRGNMTFDQGKLYLRLNTASAAEGAGVTPKVDGVLTREKAASVTQVPSVTPADNTDKMDLSSRDYIFPDSNSRYLTDEDLSGYSSDQLELAKNEIYARHGRKFVTQRIADYFNSKSWYKGTVEPETFDADTSVFNEYEVANIQKIADTEGKLRSEGK
;
A
#
# COMPACT_ATOMS: atom_id res chain seq x y z
N SER A 1 -4.81 -11.99 -44.03
CA SER A 1 -4.42 -11.75 -42.62
C SER A 1 -4.18 -10.27 -42.43
N TRP A 2 -5.20 -9.57 -41.97
CA TRP A 2 -5.14 -8.13 -41.77
C TRP A 2 -4.94 -7.86 -40.29
N GLY A 3 -3.69 -7.62 -39.93
CA GLY A 3 -3.35 -7.18 -38.59
C GLY A 3 -3.76 -5.71 -38.42
N ASN A 4 -4.78 -5.49 -37.63
CA ASN A 4 -5.13 -4.17 -37.13
C ASN A 4 -4.07 -3.73 -36.11
N GLN A 5 -3.09 -2.99 -36.57
CA GLN A 5 -2.12 -2.37 -35.67
C GLN A 5 -2.77 -1.15 -35.03
N VAL A 6 -3.20 -1.31 -33.80
CA VAL A 6 -3.57 -0.18 -32.97
C VAL A 6 -2.25 0.50 -32.54
N ARG A 7 -1.94 1.61 -33.19
CA ARG A 7 -0.82 2.46 -32.73
C ARG A 7 -1.30 3.32 -31.57
N GLY A 8 -1.00 2.88 -30.37
CA GLY A 8 -1.13 3.71 -29.17
C GLY A 8 0.15 4.49 -28.92
N ASN A 9 0.08 5.80 -28.87
CA ASN A 9 1.20 6.61 -28.37
C ASN A 9 1.21 6.54 -26.85
N MET A 10 2.25 5.93 -26.31
CA MET A 10 2.55 6.00 -24.88
C MET A 10 3.40 7.23 -24.62
N THR A 11 2.89 8.18 -23.89
CA THR A 11 3.67 9.31 -23.37
C THR A 11 3.87 9.11 -21.88
N PHE A 12 5.12 9.10 -21.47
CA PHE A 12 5.50 9.02 -20.06
C PHE A 12 5.80 10.45 -19.58
N ASP A 13 4.97 10.98 -18.71
CA ASP A 13 5.23 12.25 -18.05
C ASP A 13 5.06 12.08 -16.54
N GLN A 14 6.11 12.38 -15.79
CA GLN A 14 6.14 12.39 -14.32
C GLN A 14 5.60 11.13 -13.64
N GLY A 15 5.93 9.95 -14.18
CA GLY A 15 5.56 8.69 -13.54
C GLY A 15 4.11 8.26 -13.70
N LYS A 16 3.32 8.98 -14.50
CA LYS A 16 1.95 8.57 -14.86
C LYS A 16 1.89 8.09 -16.30
N LEU A 17 1.38 6.89 -16.48
CA LEU A 17 1.12 6.31 -17.78
C LEU A 17 -0.22 6.84 -18.31
N TYR A 18 -0.16 7.66 -19.35
CA TYR A 18 -1.35 8.08 -20.08
C TYR A 18 -1.50 7.23 -21.33
N LEU A 19 -2.48 6.36 -21.33
CA LEU A 19 -2.90 5.68 -22.53
C LEU A 19 -3.89 6.59 -23.29
N ARG A 20 -3.40 7.27 -24.31
CA ARG A 20 -4.27 8.00 -25.21
C ARG A 20 -4.74 7.06 -26.29
N LEU A 21 -5.90 6.49 -26.10
CA LEU A 21 -6.63 5.85 -27.19
C LEU A 21 -7.21 6.97 -28.06
N ASN A 22 -6.58 7.21 -29.19
CA ASN A 22 -7.16 8.04 -30.20
C ASN A 22 -8.21 7.19 -30.95
N THR A 23 -9.37 7.08 -30.35
CA THR A 23 -10.52 6.67 -31.13
C THR A 23 -10.91 7.86 -31.98
N ALA A 24 -10.48 7.86 -33.20
CA ALA A 24 -11.07 8.71 -34.20
C ALA A 24 -12.50 8.21 -34.46
N SER A 25 -13.35 8.45 -33.48
CA SER A 25 -14.77 8.43 -33.73
C SER A 25 -15.11 9.81 -34.28
N ALA A 26 -15.13 9.92 -35.57
CA ALA A 26 -15.87 10.97 -36.23
C ALA A 26 -17.34 10.70 -35.96
N ALA A 27 -17.79 10.93 -34.77
CA ALA A 27 -19.17 11.13 -34.49
C ALA A 27 -19.46 12.57 -34.86
N GLU A 28 -19.78 12.82 -36.11
CA GLU A 28 -20.63 13.90 -36.42
C GLU A 28 -22.01 13.58 -35.85
N GLY A 29 -22.07 13.60 -34.55
CA GLY A 29 -23.31 13.71 -33.85
C GLY A 29 -23.66 15.17 -33.83
N ALA A 30 -24.71 15.55 -34.50
CA ALA A 30 -25.42 16.76 -34.28
C ALA A 30 -25.37 17.13 -32.78
N GLY A 31 -24.94 18.32 -32.47
CA GLY A 31 -24.80 18.82 -31.14
C GLY A 31 -26.04 18.66 -30.29
N VAL A 32 -26.18 17.52 -29.71
CA VAL A 32 -26.92 17.39 -28.51
C VAL A 32 -25.92 17.80 -27.42
N THR A 33 -25.83 19.09 -27.22
CA THR A 33 -25.40 19.53 -25.92
C THR A 33 -26.35 18.85 -24.93
N PRO A 34 -25.93 17.93 -24.13
CA PRO A 34 -26.73 17.57 -23.00
C PRO A 34 -26.87 18.85 -22.22
N LYS A 35 -28.05 19.41 -22.29
CA LYS A 35 -28.44 20.42 -21.34
C LYS A 35 -28.46 19.66 -20.03
N VAL A 36 -27.33 19.68 -19.36
CA VAL A 36 -27.27 19.25 -17.99
C VAL A 36 -27.92 20.37 -17.19
N ASP A 37 -29.24 20.41 -17.25
CA ASP A 37 -30.02 20.95 -16.17
C ASP A 37 -29.95 19.92 -15.01
N GLY A 38 -28.74 19.56 -14.70
CA GLY A 38 -28.44 18.96 -13.46
C GLY A 38 -28.21 20.07 -12.49
N VAL A 39 -29.26 20.57 -11.93
CA VAL A 39 -29.15 20.82 -10.50
C VAL A 39 -28.73 19.46 -9.96
N LEU A 40 -27.43 19.27 -9.84
CA LEU A 40 -26.89 18.31 -8.94
C LEU A 40 -27.28 18.81 -7.56
N THR A 41 -28.52 18.57 -7.20
CA THR A 41 -28.84 18.35 -5.82
C THR A 41 -27.90 17.23 -5.45
N ARG A 42 -26.83 17.57 -4.83
CA ARG A 42 -26.08 16.60 -4.06
C ARG A 42 -27.05 16.08 -3.04
N GLU A 43 -27.76 15.06 -3.47
CA GLU A 43 -28.28 14.11 -2.55
C GLU A 43 -27.08 13.81 -1.69
N LYS A 44 -27.19 14.29 -0.50
CA LYS A 44 -26.39 13.93 0.62
C LYS A 44 -25.93 12.51 0.37
N ALA A 45 -24.74 12.36 -0.11
CA ALA A 45 -24.10 11.05 -0.17
C ALA A 45 -24.03 10.63 1.28
N ALA A 46 -25.01 9.86 1.64
CA ALA A 46 -25.08 9.24 2.91
C ALA A 46 -23.80 8.44 3.05
N SER A 47 -23.10 8.69 4.13
CA SER A 47 -22.01 7.87 4.59
C SER A 47 -20.84 7.76 3.60
N VAL A 48 -20.15 8.86 3.43
CA VAL A 48 -18.71 8.72 3.44
C VAL A 48 -18.40 8.18 4.83
N THR A 49 -18.17 6.89 4.91
CA THR A 49 -17.32 6.35 5.95
C THR A 49 -16.08 7.21 5.85
N GLN A 50 -15.93 8.14 6.76
CA GLN A 50 -14.70 8.88 6.89
C GLN A 50 -13.65 7.82 7.14
N VAL A 51 -12.93 7.47 6.08
CA VAL A 51 -11.54 7.10 6.27
C VAL A 51 -10.99 8.25 7.07
N PRO A 52 -10.50 8.06 8.29
CA PRO A 52 -9.81 9.13 8.96
C PRO A 52 -8.71 9.58 8.02
N SER A 53 -8.92 10.74 7.43
CA SER A 53 -7.88 11.49 6.77
C SER A 53 -6.88 11.76 7.88
N VAL A 54 -5.89 10.88 7.98
CA VAL A 54 -4.73 11.16 8.80
C VAL A 54 -4.06 12.30 8.08
N THR A 55 -4.39 13.51 8.47
CA THR A 55 -3.60 14.68 8.20
C THR A 55 -2.16 14.30 8.56
N PRO A 56 -1.18 14.46 7.67
CA PRO A 56 0.20 14.34 8.06
C PRO A 56 0.48 15.45 9.06
N ALA A 57 0.28 15.15 10.33
CA ALA A 57 0.81 15.97 11.40
C ALA A 57 2.30 15.70 11.37
N ASP A 58 3.05 16.75 11.10
CA ASP A 58 4.46 16.89 11.38
C ASP A 58 4.71 16.43 12.83
N ASN A 59 5.03 15.15 12.98
CA ASN A 59 5.41 14.55 14.23
C ASN A 59 6.69 13.76 14.03
N THR A 60 7.77 14.47 14.27
CA THR A 60 9.06 13.93 14.71
C THR A 60 8.94 13.19 16.07
N ASP A 61 7.74 13.00 16.55
CA ASP A 61 7.49 12.19 17.72
C ASP A 61 7.34 10.73 17.27
N LYS A 62 8.17 9.88 17.83
CA LYS A 62 8.14 8.43 17.60
C LYS A 62 6.69 7.97 17.66
N MET A 63 6.14 7.64 16.49
CA MET A 63 4.79 7.11 16.40
C MET A 63 4.71 5.89 17.31
N ASP A 64 3.91 5.98 18.36
CA ASP A 64 3.75 4.88 19.32
C ASP A 64 3.01 3.72 18.65
N LEU A 65 3.75 2.73 18.20
CA LEU A 65 3.20 1.52 17.59
C LEU A 65 2.69 0.52 18.63
N SER A 66 2.97 0.74 19.91
CA SER A 66 2.59 -0.20 20.97
C SER A 66 1.09 -0.27 21.16
N SER A 67 0.38 0.84 20.95
CA SER A 67 -1.07 0.96 21.10
C SER A 67 -1.86 0.46 19.86
N ARG A 68 -1.18 0.21 18.73
CA ARG A 68 -1.82 -0.26 17.51
C ARG A 68 -1.74 -1.77 17.40
N ASP A 69 -2.84 -2.40 17.01
CA ASP A 69 -2.84 -3.83 16.71
C ASP A 69 -2.03 -4.16 15.47
N TYR A 70 -2.17 -3.34 14.44
CA TYR A 70 -1.45 -3.48 13.17
C TYR A 70 -0.81 -2.16 12.75
N ILE A 71 0.38 -2.24 12.17
CA ILE A 71 1.07 -1.09 11.56
C ILE A 71 0.45 -0.79 10.20
N PHE A 72 0.33 -1.83 9.36
CA PHE A 72 -0.32 -1.75 8.05
C PHE A 72 -1.38 -2.85 7.92
N PRO A 73 -2.62 -2.60 8.38
CA PRO A 73 -3.67 -3.61 8.43
C PRO A 73 -4.05 -4.17 7.06
N ASP A 74 -3.86 -3.40 6.01
CA ASP A 74 -4.24 -3.70 4.64
C ASP A 74 -3.07 -4.10 3.73
N SER A 75 -1.90 -4.38 4.31
CA SER A 75 -0.70 -4.79 3.57
C SER A 75 -0.84 -6.11 2.80
N ASN A 76 -1.89 -6.89 3.08
CA ASN A 76 -2.22 -8.14 2.39
C ASN A 76 -3.24 -7.96 1.25
N SER A 77 -3.76 -6.76 1.04
CA SER A 77 -4.84 -6.49 0.09
C SER A 77 -4.59 -5.32 -0.85
N ARG A 78 -3.56 -4.52 -0.60
CA ARG A 78 -3.12 -3.44 -1.47
C ARG A 78 -1.61 -3.24 -1.43
N TYR A 79 -1.09 -2.55 -2.45
CA TYR A 79 0.30 -2.10 -2.47
C TYR A 79 0.46 -0.86 -1.59
N LEU A 80 1.48 -0.88 -0.73
CA LEU A 80 1.86 0.30 0.06
C LEU A 80 2.56 1.32 -0.83
N THR A 81 2.31 2.59 -0.56
CA THR A 81 2.93 3.71 -1.26
C THR A 81 4.10 4.31 -0.47
N ASP A 82 4.84 5.23 -1.07
CA ASP A 82 5.90 5.95 -0.35
C ASP A 82 5.32 6.85 0.74
N GLU A 83 4.10 7.36 0.52
CA GLU A 83 3.37 8.13 1.51
C GLU A 83 3.00 7.29 2.74
N ASP A 84 2.59 6.02 2.52
CA ASP A 84 2.28 5.11 3.62
C ASP A 84 3.49 4.85 4.53
N LEU A 85 4.69 4.83 3.95
CA LEU A 85 5.94 4.58 4.67
C LEU A 85 6.59 5.87 5.20
N SER A 86 6.08 7.02 4.76
CA SER A 86 6.56 8.32 5.17
C SER A 86 6.32 8.56 6.67
N GLY A 87 7.31 9.08 7.37
CA GLY A 87 7.22 9.36 8.80
C GLY A 87 7.56 8.20 9.74
N TYR A 88 7.76 7.01 9.20
CA TYR A 88 8.26 5.88 9.99
C TYR A 88 9.79 5.89 10.05
N SER A 89 10.34 5.50 11.20
CA SER A 89 11.78 5.25 11.34
C SER A 89 12.15 3.88 10.77
N SER A 90 13.45 3.66 10.54
CA SER A 90 13.96 2.36 10.10
C SER A 90 13.57 1.21 11.04
N ASP A 91 13.57 1.46 12.35
CA ASP A 91 13.16 0.47 13.36
C ASP A 91 11.66 0.15 13.30
N GLN A 92 10.85 1.16 13.01
CA GLN A 92 9.41 0.99 12.86
C GLN A 92 9.07 0.24 11.56
N LEU A 93 9.79 0.51 10.49
CA LEU A 93 9.65 -0.22 9.23
C LEU A 93 10.12 -1.67 9.35
N GLU A 94 11.15 -1.93 10.16
CA GLU A 94 11.54 -3.30 10.50
C GLU A 94 10.39 -4.05 11.18
N LEU A 95 9.70 -3.43 12.13
CA LEU A 95 8.51 -4.02 12.76
C LEU A 95 7.38 -4.21 11.75
N ALA A 96 7.13 -3.25 10.88
CA ALA A 96 6.10 -3.33 9.85
C ALA A 96 6.34 -4.47 8.85
N LYS A 97 7.58 -4.67 8.43
CA LYS A 97 7.98 -5.81 7.60
C LYS A 97 7.73 -7.14 8.33
N ASN A 98 8.15 -7.22 9.58
CA ASN A 98 7.96 -8.40 10.41
C ASN A 98 6.49 -8.65 10.79
N GLU A 99 5.63 -7.63 10.75
CA GLU A 99 4.17 -7.80 10.93
C GLU A 99 3.58 -8.72 9.85
N ILE A 100 4.02 -8.57 8.61
CA ILE A 100 3.56 -9.45 7.52
C ILE A 100 3.95 -10.89 7.82
N TYR A 101 5.18 -11.13 8.28
CA TYR A 101 5.63 -12.47 8.70
C TYR A 101 4.87 -12.99 9.92
N ALA A 102 4.61 -12.11 10.90
CA ALA A 102 3.89 -12.45 12.12
C ALA A 102 2.46 -12.93 11.86
N ARG A 103 1.78 -12.37 10.86
CA ARG A 103 0.43 -12.79 10.45
C ARG A 103 0.38 -14.23 9.98
N HIS A 104 1.47 -14.71 9.38
CA HIS A 104 1.62 -16.10 8.95
C HIS A 104 2.20 -17.02 10.04
N GLY A 105 2.34 -16.50 11.26
CA GLY A 105 2.74 -17.28 12.42
C GLY A 105 4.23 -17.49 12.57
N ARG A 106 5.09 -16.72 11.88
CA ARG A 106 6.54 -16.79 12.06
C ARG A 106 6.94 -16.43 13.48
N LYS A 107 7.78 -17.23 14.09
CA LYS A 107 8.44 -16.90 15.36
C LYS A 107 9.60 -15.95 15.12
N PHE A 108 9.94 -15.18 16.15
CA PHE A 108 11.05 -14.22 16.09
C PHE A 108 12.11 -14.56 17.13
N VAL A 109 13.36 -14.53 16.71
CA VAL A 109 14.53 -14.78 17.57
C VAL A 109 15.02 -13.49 18.22
N THR A 110 14.90 -12.37 17.50
CA THR A 110 15.29 -11.06 18.02
C THR A 110 14.35 -10.63 19.13
N GLN A 111 14.86 -10.51 20.35
CA GLN A 111 14.06 -10.26 21.57
C GLN A 111 13.11 -9.06 21.39
N ARG A 112 13.62 -7.93 20.88
CA ARG A 112 12.82 -6.71 20.69
C ARG A 112 11.60 -6.94 19.79
N ILE A 113 11.77 -7.70 18.70
CA ILE A 113 10.71 -8.02 17.76
C ILE A 113 9.73 -9.04 18.36
N ALA A 114 10.29 -10.06 19.02
CA ALA A 114 9.48 -11.07 19.71
C ALA A 114 8.59 -10.45 20.79
N ASP A 115 9.14 -9.58 21.63
CA ASP A 115 8.39 -8.90 22.69
C ASP A 115 7.28 -8.03 22.14
N TYR A 116 7.54 -7.31 21.03
CA TYR A 116 6.54 -6.49 20.37
C TYR A 116 5.36 -7.34 19.89
N PHE A 117 5.61 -8.43 19.14
CA PHE A 117 4.53 -9.25 18.64
C PHE A 117 3.86 -10.09 19.73
N ASN A 118 4.59 -10.57 20.73
CA ASN A 118 4.01 -11.29 21.87
C ASN A 118 3.05 -10.42 22.69
N SER A 119 3.18 -9.10 22.62
CA SER A 119 2.23 -8.17 23.25
C SER A 119 0.92 -8.04 22.47
N LYS A 120 0.88 -8.50 21.23
CA LYS A 120 -0.30 -8.41 20.35
C LYS A 120 -1.23 -9.60 20.54
N SER A 121 -2.51 -9.32 20.76
CA SER A 121 -3.52 -10.36 21.02
C SER A 121 -3.75 -11.32 19.86
N TRP A 122 -3.49 -10.87 18.63
CA TRP A 122 -3.68 -11.62 17.40
C TRP A 122 -2.47 -12.49 17.02
N TYR A 123 -1.29 -12.18 17.53
CA TYR A 123 -0.06 -12.90 17.17
C TYR A 123 0.00 -14.28 17.81
N LYS A 124 0.34 -15.26 16.98
CA LYS A 124 0.62 -16.64 17.40
C LYS A 124 1.83 -17.15 16.64
N GLY A 125 2.97 -17.16 17.31
CA GLY A 125 4.19 -17.75 16.76
C GLY A 125 4.10 -19.27 16.78
N THR A 126 3.83 -19.87 15.63
CA THR A 126 3.65 -21.31 15.47
C THR A 126 4.71 -21.96 14.58
N VAL A 127 5.33 -21.17 13.72
CA VAL A 127 6.30 -21.65 12.72
C VAL A 127 7.70 -21.14 13.08
N GLU A 128 8.63 -22.07 13.14
CA GLU A 128 10.05 -21.73 13.39
C GLU A 128 10.61 -20.87 12.24
N PRO A 129 11.51 -19.92 12.52
CA PRO A 129 12.05 -19.02 11.52
C PRO A 129 12.68 -19.74 10.33
N GLU A 130 13.45 -20.78 10.60
CA GLU A 130 14.14 -21.57 9.58
C GLU A 130 13.17 -22.29 8.64
N THR A 131 12.08 -22.83 9.18
CA THR A 131 11.01 -23.47 8.41
C THR A 131 10.24 -22.45 7.59
N PHE A 132 9.95 -21.31 8.19
CA PHE A 132 9.22 -20.23 7.53
C PHE A 132 10.02 -19.59 6.39
N ASP A 133 11.29 -19.32 6.63
CA ASP A 133 12.16 -18.66 5.65
C ASP A 133 12.50 -19.60 4.46
N ALA A 134 12.33 -20.92 4.64
CA ALA A 134 12.49 -21.91 3.57
C ALA A 134 11.28 -21.97 2.62
N ASP A 135 10.10 -21.53 3.06
CA ASP A 135 8.88 -21.54 2.25
C ASP A 135 8.18 -20.19 2.27
N THR A 136 8.45 -19.39 1.26
CA THR A 136 7.85 -18.06 1.06
C THR A 136 6.55 -18.09 0.26
N SER A 137 6.05 -19.27 -0.08
CA SER A 137 4.82 -19.45 -0.85
C SER A 137 3.55 -19.06 -0.10
N VAL A 138 3.67 -18.84 1.20
CA VAL A 138 2.59 -18.37 2.08
C VAL A 138 2.15 -16.94 1.78
N PHE A 139 3.02 -16.13 1.15
CA PHE A 139 2.74 -14.74 0.85
C PHE A 139 1.97 -14.57 -0.45
N ASN A 140 0.99 -13.68 -0.43
CA ASN A 140 0.34 -13.24 -1.66
C ASN A 140 1.16 -12.15 -2.37
N GLU A 141 0.73 -11.77 -3.57
CA GLU A 141 1.44 -10.79 -4.41
C GLU A 141 1.61 -9.41 -3.74
N TYR A 142 0.62 -8.97 -2.96
CA TYR A 142 0.67 -7.70 -2.24
C TYR A 142 1.70 -7.76 -1.11
N GLU A 143 1.69 -8.83 -0.35
CA GLU A 143 2.62 -9.04 0.76
C GLU A 143 4.07 -9.10 0.28
N VAL A 144 4.34 -9.83 -0.80
CA VAL A 144 5.69 -9.91 -1.40
C VAL A 144 6.17 -8.53 -1.83
N ALA A 145 5.34 -7.79 -2.55
CA ALA A 145 5.71 -6.45 -3.02
C ALA A 145 5.90 -5.46 -1.85
N ASN A 146 5.05 -5.55 -0.84
CA ASN A 146 5.12 -4.69 0.34
C ASN A 146 6.33 -4.99 1.21
N ILE A 147 6.68 -6.26 1.40
CA ILE A 147 7.91 -6.68 2.10
C ILE A 147 9.13 -6.05 1.42
N GLN A 148 9.21 -6.16 0.10
CA GLN A 148 10.33 -5.59 -0.66
C GLN A 148 10.38 -4.07 -0.51
N LYS A 149 9.25 -3.40 -0.70
CA LYS A 149 9.16 -1.94 -0.59
C LYS A 149 9.53 -1.42 0.80
N ILE A 150 9.04 -2.08 1.85
CA ILE A 150 9.36 -1.73 3.23
C ILE A 150 10.86 -1.95 3.48
N ALA A 151 11.43 -3.08 3.02
CA ALA A 151 12.84 -3.40 3.21
C ALA A 151 13.76 -2.38 2.50
N ASP A 152 13.42 -1.97 1.28
CA ASP A 152 14.16 -0.97 0.53
C ASP A 152 14.13 0.40 1.24
N THR A 153 12.98 0.79 1.75
CA THR A 153 12.80 2.05 2.48
C THR A 153 13.52 2.01 3.83
N GLU A 154 13.41 0.89 4.57
CA GLU A 154 14.14 0.65 5.81
C GLU A 154 15.65 0.77 5.60
N GLY A 155 16.19 0.10 4.58
CA GLY A 155 17.61 0.13 4.24
C GLY A 155 18.10 1.54 3.91
N LYS A 156 17.29 2.30 3.16
CA LYS A 156 17.59 3.71 2.83
C LYS A 156 17.64 4.58 4.08
N LEU A 157 16.61 4.51 4.94
CA LEU A 157 16.58 5.29 6.18
C LEU A 157 17.72 4.92 7.12
N ARG A 158 18.05 3.63 7.23
CA ARG A 158 19.16 3.16 8.05
C ARG A 158 20.51 3.69 7.55
N SER A 159 20.69 3.79 6.23
CA SER A 159 21.90 4.40 5.65
C SER A 159 21.96 5.91 5.89
N GLU A 160 20.84 6.58 6.04
CA GLU A 160 20.72 8.00 6.36
C GLU A 160 20.79 8.28 7.88
N GLY A 161 20.84 7.25 8.73
CA GLY A 161 20.88 7.36 10.19
C GLY A 161 19.54 7.73 10.83
N LYS A 162 18.44 7.37 10.20
CA LYS A 162 17.06 7.67 10.64
C LYS A 162 16.30 6.42 11.04
#